data_02e36749c2c3826b0b62ff4f4cf70fc1
#
_entry.id   02e36749c2c3826b0b62ff4f4cf70fc1
#
_cell.length_a   1.000
_cell.length_b   1.000
_cell.length_c   1.000
_cell.angle_alpha   90.00
_cell.angle_beta   90.00
_cell.angle_gamma   90.00
#
_symmetry.space_group_name_H-M   'P 1'
#
loop_
_entity.id
_entity.type
_entity.pdbx_description
1 polymer ?
#
loop_
_entity_poly.entity_id
_entity_poly.type
_entity_poly.pdbx_seq_one_letter_code
_entity_poly.pdbx_strand_id
1 'polypeptide(L)'
;MSQCKQCGATLPEDSRYCLQCGTENSPGANSSPQPAKELDFLKPSLLGGLALAILSALPIISAGNILCCLWAQTGGGLSVWLLNKQRPGGINYSDGALGGVLSGLIGAILTTLISIPIQILVFTPEAIAQMRAQFEQAQLPPAWLNAMTRFLAPGFDLGRTLIILLVYMVAFGLFAMIGGILTTAIIGKKDRN
;
A
#
# COMPACT_ATOMS: atom_id res chain seq x y z
N MET A 1 -13.75 -38.27 -25.45
CA MET A 1 -12.82 -39.42 -25.39
C MET A 1 -11.42 -38.96 -25.76
N SER A 2 -10.49 -38.97 -24.82
CA SER A 2 -9.09 -38.61 -25.07
C SER A 2 -8.28 -39.83 -25.50
N GLN A 3 -7.21 -39.62 -26.25
CA GLN A 3 -6.29 -40.71 -26.65
C GLN A 3 -4.96 -40.56 -25.91
N CYS A 4 -4.39 -41.67 -25.49
CA CYS A 4 -3.06 -41.70 -24.87
C CYS A 4 -2.00 -41.27 -25.89
N LYS A 5 -1.21 -40.25 -25.55
CA LYS A 5 -0.17 -39.70 -26.44
C LYS A 5 0.98 -40.70 -26.71
N GLN A 6 1.15 -41.71 -25.87
CA GLN A 6 2.25 -42.66 -25.96
C GLN A 6 1.88 -43.96 -26.71
N CYS A 7 0.67 -44.50 -26.49
CA CYS A 7 0.25 -45.74 -27.10
C CYS A 7 -1.02 -45.65 -27.96
N GLY A 8 -1.66 -44.50 -28.06
CA GLY A 8 -2.86 -44.30 -28.87
C GLY A 8 -4.16 -44.89 -28.31
N ALA A 9 -4.12 -45.52 -27.15
CA ALA A 9 -5.30 -46.13 -26.53
C ALA A 9 -6.35 -45.08 -26.13
N THR A 10 -7.62 -45.38 -26.31
CA THR A 10 -8.72 -44.53 -25.86
C THR A 10 -8.83 -44.51 -24.35
N LEU A 11 -8.87 -43.33 -23.77
CA LEU A 11 -8.91 -43.09 -22.34
C LEU A 11 -10.28 -42.51 -21.92
N PRO A 12 -10.82 -42.92 -20.78
CA PRO A 12 -11.91 -42.23 -20.12
C PRO A 12 -11.50 -40.77 -19.82
N GLU A 13 -12.46 -39.83 -19.84
CA GLU A 13 -12.16 -38.38 -19.73
C GLU A 13 -11.48 -37.97 -18.42
N ASP A 14 -11.60 -38.77 -17.36
CA ASP A 14 -11.05 -38.48 -16.02
C ASP A 14 -9.84 -39.36 -15.65
N SER A 15 -9.29 -40.19 -16.56
CA SER A 15 -8.20 -41.10 -16.21
C SER A 15 -6.85 -40.36 -16.12
N ARG A 16 -6.25 -40.39 -14.93
CA ARG A 16 -4.90 -39.84 -14.66
C ARG A 16 -3.77 -40.69 -15.26
N TYR A 17 -4.00 -41.98 -15.49
CA TYR A 17 -3.01 -42.92 -16.02
C TYR A 17 -3.60 -43.76 -17.14
N CYS A 18 -2.80 -44.02 -18.16
CA CYS A 18 -3.18 -44.97 -19.21
C CYS A 18 -3.17 -46.38 -18.68
N LEU A 19 -4.32 -47.07 -18.74
CA LEU A 19 -4.44 -48.45 -18.28
C LEU A 19 -3.63 -49.44 -19.13
N GLN A 20 -3.21 -49.06 -20.33
CA GLN A 20 -2.52 -49.95 -21.27
C GLN A 20 -1.00 -49.78 -21.22
N CYS A 21 -0.45 -48.57 -20.98
CA CYS A 21 0.99 -48.33 -20.94
C CYS A 21 1.48 -47.70 -19.63
N GLY A 22 0.59 -47.41 -18.66
CA GLY A 22 0.94 -46.82 -17.37
C GLY A 22 1.37 -45.35 -17.41
N THR A 23 1.40 -44.75 -18.57
CA THR A 23 1.85 -43.34 -18.69
C THR A 23 0.84 -42.40 -18.06
N GLU A 24 1.33 -41.46 -17.28
CA GLU A 24 0.50 -40.41 -16.67
C GLU A 24 -0.13 -39.52 -17.75
N ASN A 25 -1.45 -39.54 -17.80
CA ASN A 25 -2.25 -38.72 -18.70
C ASN A 25 -2.98 -37.67 -17.85
N SER A 26 -2.26 -36.67 -17.39
CA SER A 26 -2.87 -35.57 -16.67
C SER A 26 -3.80 -34.81 -17.62
N PRO A 27 -5.14 -34.84 -17.41
CA PRO A 27 -6.08 -33.98 -18.15
C PRO A 27 -5.77 -32.55 -17.74
N GLY A 28 -5.00 -31.86 -18.54
CA GLY A 28 -4.54 -30.49 -18.24
C GLY A 28 -3.06 -30.21 -18.51
N ALA A 29 -2.23 -31.24 -18.83
CA ALA A 29 -0.83 -31.02 -19.21
C ALA A 29 -0.63 -30.28 -20.55
N ASN A 30 -1.72 -29.87 -21.21
CA ASN A 30 -1.68 -29.00 -22.38
C ASN A 30 -1.96 -27.52 -22.09
N SER A 31 -2.24 -27.16 -20.84
CA SER A 31 -2.00 -25.79 -20.42
C SER A 31 -0.50 -25.70 -20.14
N SER A 32 0.30 -25.36 -21.17
CA SER A 32 1.56 -24.66 -20.91
C SER A 32 1.25 -23.68 -19.78
N PRO A 33 2.04 -23.59 -18.70
CA PRO A 33 1.83 -22.59 -17.68
C PRO A 33 1.73 -21.28 -18.45
N GLN A 34 0.53 -20.73 -18.58
CA GLN A 34 0.41 -19.36 -19.06
C GLN A 34 1.34 -18.59 -18.15
N PRO A 35 2.36 -17.88 -18.68
CA PRO A 35 3.25 -17.12 -17.84
C PRO A 35 2.33 -16.30 -16.93
N ALA A 36 2.44 -16.56 -15.62
CA ALA A 36 1.59 -15.92 -14.64
C ALA A 36 1.70 -14.43 -14.95
N LYS A 37 0.61 -13.83 -15.42
CA LYS A 37 0.60 -12.43 -15.83
C LYS A 37 1.23 -11.66 -14.67
N GLU A 38 2.41 -11.10 -14.91
CA GLU A 38 3.14 -10.39 -13.86
C GLU A 38 2.23 -9.32 -13.31
N LEU A 39 2.07 -9.32 -11.99
CA LEU A 39 1.27 -8.34 -11.29
C LEU A 39 1.95 -6.97 -11.46
N ASP A 40 1.27 -6.06 -12.13
CA ASP A 40 1.73 -4.67 -12.21
C ASP A 40 1.43 -3.97 -10.87
N PHE A 41 2.41 -3.92 -9.99
CA PHE A 41 2.31 -3.23 -8.71
C PHE A 41 2.36 -1.71 -8.85
N LEU A 42 2.98 -1.19 -9.92
CA LEU A 42 3.28 0.23 -10.03
C LEU A 42 2.02 1.09 -10.07
N LYS A 43 1.10 0.79 -10.98
CA LYS A 43 -0.13 1.59 -11.15
C LYS A 43 -1.02 1.58 -9.91
N PRO A 44 -1.37 0.41 -9.31
CA PRO A 44 -2.14 0.37 -8.07
C PRO A 44 -1.47 1.10 -6.91
N SER A 45 -0.15 0.92 -6.74
CA SER A 45 0.60 1.56 -5.66
C SER A 45 0.74 3.06 -5.86
N LEU A 46 0.85 3.53 -7.11
CA LEU A 46 0.86 4.95 -7.43
C LEU A 46 -0.48 5.61 -7.09
N LEU A 47 -1.60 4.97 -7.46
CA LEU A 47 -2.94 5.49 -7.15
C LEU A 47 -3.23 5.47 -5.66
N GLY A 48 -2.87 4.40 -4.96
CA GLY A 48 -3.00 4.30 -3.51
C GLY A 48 -2.13 5.33 -2.78
N GLY A 49 -0.88 5.50 -3.21
CA GLY A 49 0.05 6.49 -2.67
C GLY A 49 -0.37 7.93 -2.95
N LEU A 50 -0.94 8.21 -4.13
CA LEU A 50 -1.48 9.52 -4.46
C LEU A 50 -2.68 9.88 -3.58
N ALA A 51 -3.62 8.93 -3.40
CA ALA A 51 -4.76 9.12 -2.52
C ALA A 51 -4.31 9.41 -1.08
N LEU A 52 -3.35 8.63 -0.55
CA LEU A 52 -2.73 8.84 0.74
C LEU A 52 -2.11 10.24 0.83
N ALA A 53 -1.34 10.64 -0.17
CA ALA A 53 -0.63 11.92 -0.17
C ALA A 53 -1.59 13.11 -0.14
N ILE A 54 -2.64 13.10 -0.95
CA ILE A 54 -3.64 14.16 -0.98
C ILE A 54 -4.35 14.27 0.37
N LEU A 55 -4.79 13.12 0.93
CA LEU A 55 -5.50 13.11 2.22
C LEU A 55 -4.60 13.53 3.39
N SER A 56 -3.30 13.18 3.34
CA SER A 56 -2.34 13.52 4.39
C SER A 56 -1.79 14.95 4.29
N ALA A 57 -1.78 15.55 3.10
CA ALA A 57 -1.25 16.89 2.88
C ALA A 57 -2.20 18.00 3.35
N LEU A 58 -3.51 17.75 3.40
CA LEU A 58 -4.51 18.73 3.79
C LEU A 58 -4.55 18.90 5.32
N PRO A 59 -4.34 20.11 5.88
CA PRO A 59 -4.17 20.31 7.32
C PRO A 59 -5.33 19.79 8.19
N ILE A 60 -6.57 19.98 7.76
CA ILE A 60 -7.77 19.56 8.49
C ILE A 60 -7.94 18.03 8.40
N ILE A 61 -7.70 17.47 7.22
CA ILE A 61 -7.89 16.05 6.95
C ILE A 61 -6.74 15.23 7.54
N SER A 62 -5.54 15.83 7.61
CA SER A 62 -4.36 15.17 8.21
C SER A 62 -4.56 14.75 9.67
N ALA A 63 -5.51 15.40 10.39
CA ALA A 63 -5.90 14.97 11.73
C ALA A 63 -6.36 13.50 11.79
N GLY A 64 -6.89 12.93 10.69
CA GLY A 64 -7.21 11.52 10.57
C GLY A 64 -5.99 10.58 10.70
N ASN A 65 -4.77 11.07 10.45
CA ASN A 65 -3.55 10.30 10.67
C ASN A 65 -3.20 10.15 12.18
N ILE A 66 -3.74 10.99 13.05
CA ILE A 66 -3.61 10.87 14.51
C ILE A 66 -4.34 9.60 14.98
N LEU A 67 -5.44 9.21 14.31
CA LEU A 67 -6.18 7.98 14.56
C LEU A 67 -5.51 6.79 13.83
N CYS A 68 -4.33 6.38 14.32
CA CYS A 68 -3.59 5.23 13.79
C CYS A 68 -3.28 5.29 12.29
N CYS A 69 -2.89 6.45 11.78
CA CYS A 69 -2.55 6.64 10.36
C CYS A 69 -3.63 6.10 9.39
N LEU A 70 -4.89 6.44 9.66
CA LEU A 70 -6.06 5.92 8.95
C LEU A 70 -5.96 6.12 7.44
N TRP A 71 -5.41 7.26 7.01
CA TRP A 71 -5.20 7.54 5.59
C TRP A 71 -4.12 6.66 4.96
N ALA A 72 -3.08 6.30 5.72
CA ALA A 72 -2.06 5.37 5.23
C ALA A 72 -2.64 3.97 5.02
N GLN A 73 -3.49 3.50 5.93
CA GLN A 73 -4.18 2.21 5.79
C GLN A 73 -5.15 2.22 4.60
N THR A 74 -5.90 3.31 4.38
CA THR A 74 -6.81 3.41 3.23
C THR A 74 -6.06 3.46 1.90
N GLY A 75 -4.92 4.15 1.82
CA GLY A 75 -4.07 4.17 0.63
C GLY A 75 -3.50 2.79 0.29
N GLY A 76 -2.99 2.07 1.30
CA GLY A 76 -2.54 0.69 1.14
C GLY A 76 -3.66 -0.25 0.73
N GLY A 77 -4.83 -0.13 1.36
CA GLY A 77 -6.02 -0.91 1.03
C GLY A 77 -6.52 -0.66 -0.40
N LEU A 78 -6.54 0.59 -0.84
CA LEU A 78 -6.92 0.97 -2.20
C LEU A 78 -5.97 0.36 -3.24
N SER A 79 -4.65 0.43 -3.00
CA SER A 79 -3.64 -0.20 -3.85
C SER A 79 -3.92 -1.69 -4.03
N VAL A 80 -4.15 -2.41 -2.93
CA VAL A 80 -4.41 -3.85 -2.93
C VAL A 80 -5.76 -4.19 -3.58
N TRP A 81 -6.78 -3.39 -3.38
CA TRP A 81 -8.08 -3.58 -4.04
C TRP A 81 -7.95 -3.44 -5.57
N LEU A 82 -7.17 -2.47 -6.05
CA LEU A 82 -6.89 -2.30 -7.47
C LEU A 82 -6.04 -3.45 -8.02
N LEU A 83 -5.08 -3.94 -7.23
CA LEU A 83 -4.24 -5.08 -7.59
C LEU A 83 -5.07 -6.36 -7.75
N ASN A 84 -6.04 -6.59 -6.87
CA ASN A 84 -6.94 -7.76 -6.94
C ASN A 84 -7.77 -7.78 -8.24
N LYS A 85 -8.12 -6.61 -8.79
CA LYS A 85 -8.82 -6.54 -10.09
C LYS A 85 -7.98 -7.02 -11.27
N GLN A 86 -6.65 -7.07 -11.14
CA GLN A 86 -5.76 -7.54 -12.20
C GLN A 86 -5.63 -9.07 -12.22
N ARG A 87 -5.98 -9.76 -11.13
CA ARG A 87 -5.81 -11.20 -10.97
C ARG A 87 -7.11 -11.89 -10.56
N PRO A 88 -7.83 -12.54 -11.50
CA PRO A 88 -9.10 -13.23 -11.22
C PRO A 88 -9.02 -14.37 -10.18
N GLY A 89 -7.82 -14.87 -9.90
CA GLY A 89 -7.59 -15.94 -8.90
C GLY A 89 -7.30 -15.44 -7.48
N GLY A 90 -7.51 -14.13 -7.21
CA GLY A 90 -7.19 -13.53 -5.91
C GLY A 90 -5.70 -13.23 -5.73
N ILE A 91 -5.38 -12.57 -4.64
CA ILE A 91 -4.01 -12.16 -4.26
C ILE A 91 -3.63 -12.77 -2.91
N ASN A 92 -2.33 -13.05 -2.76
CA ASN A 92 -1.78 -13.57 -1.52
C ASN A 92 -1.52 -12.44 -0.51
N TYR A 93 -1.37 -12.78 0.76
CA TYR A 93 -1.02 -11.80 1.80
C TYR A 93 0.32 -11.09 1.54
N SER A 94 1.29 -11.79 0.93
CA SER A 94 2.57 -11.20 0.53
C SER A 94 2.38 -10.12 -0.54
N ASP A 95 1.52 -10.35 -1.54
CA ASP A 95 1.20 -9.38 -2.58
C ASP A 95 0.49 -8.16 -1.97
N GLY A 96 -0.42 -8.40 -1.02
CA GLY A 96 -1.10 -7.35 -0.27
C GLY A 96 -0.15 -6.51 0.59
N ALA A 97 0.76 -7.16 1.30
CA ALA A 97 1.78 -6.47 2.08
C ALA A 97 2.70 -5.62 1.19
N LEU A 98 3.20 -6.20 0.08
CA LEU A 98 4.08 -5.50 -0.86
C LEU A 98 3.38 -4.32 -1.52
N GLY A 99 2.15 -4.50 -2.02
CA GLY A 99 1.35 -3.42 -2.60
C GLY A 99 1.07 -2.28 -1.60
N GLY A 100 0.81 -2.64 -0.35
CA GLY A 100 0.65 -1.68 0.75
C GLY A 100 1.94 -0.90 1.02
N VAL A 101 3.07 -1.58 1.20
CA VAL A 101 4.39 -0.94 1.43
C VAL A 101 4.75 0.01 0.30
N LEU A 102 4.65 -0.44 -0.96
CA LEU A 102 4.95 0.40 -2.12
C LEU A 102 4.06 1.65 -2.17
N SER A 103 2.76 1.49 -1.89
CA SER A 103 1.83 2.61 -1.79
C SER A 103 2.22 3.59 -0.68
N GLY A 104 2.62 3.08 0.49
CA GLY A 104 3.10 3.89 1.61
C GLY A 104 4.37 4.69 1.29
N LEU A 105 5.36 4.06 0.64
CA LEU A 105 6.61 4.71 0.23
C LEU A 105 6.37 5.81 -0.82
N ILE A 106 5.57 5.52 -1.85
CA ILE A 106 5.17 6.50 -2.86
C ILE A 106 4.40 7.65 -2.19
N GLY A 107 3.46 7.33 -1.30
CA GLY A 107 2.69 8.30 -0.53
C GLY A 107 3.57 9.20 0.33
N ALA A 108 4.58 8.67 0.99
CA ALA A 108 5.54 9.45 1.79
C ALA A 108 6.28 10.50 0.93
N ILE A 109 6.79 10.09 -0.22
CA ILE A 109 7.48 10.98 -1.16
C ILE A 109 6.54 12.08 -1.65
N LEU A 110 5.35 11.70 -2.13
CA LEU A 110 4.36 12.64 -2.66
C LEU A 110 3.86 13.61 -1.57
N THR A 111 3.58 13.10 -0.36
CA THR A 111 3.17 13.94 0.78
C THR A 111 4.25 14.96 1.10
N THR A 112 5.52 14.56 1.16
CA THR A 112 6.63 15.47 1.42
C THR A 112 6.73 16.55 0.35
N LEU A 113 6.64 16.18 -0.94
CA LEU A 113 6.69 17.13 -2.05
C LEU A 113 5.54 18.14 -2.01
N ILE A 114 4.31 17.67 -1.74
CA ILE A 114 3.13 18.51 -1.66
C ILE A 114 3.18 19.41 -0.40
N SER A 115 3.76 18.91 0.70
CA SER A 115 3.85 19.67 1.95
C SER A 115 4.81 20.86 1.88
N ILE A 116 5.83 20.83 1.01
CA ILE A 116 6.78 21.95 0.87
C ILE A 116 6.07 23.28 0.56
N PRO A 117 5.29 23.41 -0.55
CA PRO A 117 4.60 24.65 -0.85
C PRO A 117 3.52 24.99 0.18
N ILE A 118 2.86 24.00 0.76
CA ILE A 118 1.85 24.22 1.80
C ILE A 118 2.50 24.81 3.06
N GLN A 119 3.66 24.32 3.46
CA GLN A 119 4.39 24.86 4.61
C GLN A 119 4.75 26.33 4.42
N ILE A 120 5.20 26.73 3.25
CA ILE A 120 5.55 28.13 2.95
C ILE A 120 4.33 29.04 3.01
N LEU A 121 3.16 28.56 2.55
CA LEU A 121 1.95 29.35 2.47
C LEU A 121 1.15 29.40 3.79
N VAL A 122 1.15 28.32 4.56
CA VAL A 122 0.28 28.17 5.74
C VAL A 122 1.03 28.46 7.05
N PHE A 123 2.30 28.05 7.15
CA PHE A 123 3.08 28.25 8.38
C PHE A 123 3.82 29.59 8.35
N THR A 124 3.07 30.67 8.42
CA THR A 124 3.63 32.01 8.60
C THR A 124 4.17 32.18 10.03
N PRO A 125 5.11 33.12 10.28
CA PRO A 125 5.61 33.39 11.62
C PRO A 125 4.48 33.68 12.63
N GLU A 126 3.42 34.37 12.20
CA GLU A 126 2.26 34.72 13.01
C GLU A 126 1.44 33.45 13.37
N ALA A 127 1.21 32.55 12.40
CA ALA A 127 0.50 31.30 12.63
C ALA A 127 1.24 30.39 13.62
N ILE A 128 2.57 30.35 13.52
CA ILE A 128 3.42 29.59 14.45
C ILE A 128 3.38 30.21 15.85
N ALA A 129 3.41 31.54 15.96
CA ALA A 129 3.32 32.24 17.25
C ALA A 129 1.96 31.98 17.94
N GLN A 130 0.86 32.01 17.18
CA GLN A 130 -0.47 31.67 17.70
C GLN A 130 -0.55 30.20 18.18
N MET A 131 -0.03 29.28 17.40
CA MET A 131 0.02 27.86 17.74
C MET A 131 0.84 27.64 19.03
N ARG A 132 1.99 28.31 19.13
CA ARG A 132 2.84 28.26 20.33
C ARG A 132 2.10 28.76 21.58
N ALA A 133 1.38 29.87 21.47
CA ALA A 133 0.58 30.41 22.57
C ALA A 133 -0.50 29.43 23.03
N GLN A 134 -1.16 28.72 22.11
CA GLN A 134 -2.14 27.68 22.46
C GLN A 134 -1.51 26.50 23.18
N PHE A 135 -0.31 26.06 22.79
CA PHE A 135 0.39 24.95 23.44
C PHE A 135 0.96 25.34 24.80
N GLU A 136 1.36 26.62 24.98
CA GLU A 136 1.76 27.15 26.30
C GLU A 136 0.57 27.16 27.27
N GLN A 137 -0.64 27.50 26.79
CA GLN A 137 -1.87 27.39 27.58
C GLN A 137 -2.21 25.96 28.00
N ALA A 138 -1.87 24.97 27.12
CA ALA A 138 -2.05 23.55 27.41
C ALA A 138 -1.00 22.98 28.39
N GLN A 139 -0.11 23.81 28.93
CA GLN A 139 0.94 23.45 29.90
C GLN A 139 1.89 22.33 29.43
N LEU A 140 2.17 22.28 28.11
CA LEU A 140 3.11 21.33 27.57
C LEU A 140 4.56 21.61 28.04
N PRO A 141 5.37 20.57 28.27
CA PRO A 141 6.77 20.75 28.68
C PRO A 141 7.55 21.62 27.69
N PRO A 142 8.42 22.54 28.19
CA PRO A 142 9.18 23.46 27.32
C PRO A 142 10.04 22.75 26.27
N ALA A 143 10.53 21.55 26.58
CA ALA A 143 11.30 20.74 25.66
C ALA A 143 10.48 20.34 24.41
N TRP A 144 9.20 20.01 24.60
CA TRP A 144 8.26 19.68 23.52
C TRP A 144 7.94 20.91 22.65
N LEU A 145 7.69 22.05 23.30
CA LEU A 145 7.45 23.32 22.61
C LEU A 145 8.64 23.72 21.74
N ASN A 146 9.86 23.60 22.25
CA ASN A 146 11.06 23.93 21.48
C ASN A 146 11.31 22.93 20.33
N ALA A 147 11.07 21.64 20.54
CA ALA A 147 11.16 20.65 19.46
C ALA A 147 10.13 20.96 18.37
N MET A 148 8.88 21.19 18.74
CA MET A 148 7.78 21.45 17.83
C MET A 148 7.99 22.73 17.01
N THR A 149 8.43 23.82 17.64
CA THR A 149 8.74 25.07 16.93
C THR A 149 9.91 24.94 15.97
N ARG A 150 10.91 24.10 16.26
CA ARG A 150 12.00 23.78 15.33
C ARG A 150 11.50 23.01 14.11
N PHE A 151 10.59 22.03 14.30
CA PHE A 151 10.00 21.29 13.19
C PHE A 151 9.06 22.12 12.31
N LEU A 152 8.36 23.09 12.92
CA LEU A 152 7.41 23.99 12.24
C LEU A 152 8.06 25.28 11.75
N ALA A 153 9.36 25.50 12.00
CA ALA A 153 10.03 26.73 11.60
C ALA A 153 9.82 27.03 10.10
N PRO A 154 9.47 28.26 9.73
CA PRO A 154 9.25 28.62 8.33
C PRO A 154 10.58 28.50 7.56
N GLY A 155 10.47 28.11 6.30
CA GLY A 155 11.60 27.97 5.40
C GLY A 155 11.98 26.54 5.07
N PHE A 156 12.62 26.37 3.93
CA PHE A 156 13.12 25.09 3.46
C PHE A 156 14.46 24.75 4.13
N ASP A 157 14.48 23.66 4.86
CA ASP A 157 15.69 23.06 5.42
C ASP A 157 15.79 21.61 4.93
N LEU A 158 16.87 21.32 4.21
CA LEU A 158 17.08 20.00 3.59
C LEU A 158 17.22 18.90 4.64
N GLY A 159 17.96 19.16 5.73
CA GLY A 159 18.15 18.16 6.79
C GLY A 159 16.85 17.79 7.45
N ARG A 160 16.03 18.78 7.81
CA ARG A 160 14.70 18.59 8.37
C ARG A 160 13.79 17.84 7.39
N THR A 161 13.79 18.21 6.13
CA THR A 161 12.95 17.57 5.09
C THR A 161 13.30 16.10 4.94
N LEU A 162 14.60 15.75 4.94
CA LEU A 162 15.04 14.36 4.87
C LEU A 162 14.63 13.55 6.09
N ILE A 163 14.72 14.13 7.29
CA ILE A 163 14.26 13.45 8.53
C ILE A 163 12.75 13.21 8.46
N ILE A 164 11.97 14.21 8.07
CA ILE A 164 10.51 14.07 7.92
C ILE A 164 10.16 13.00 6.88
N LEU A 165 10.84 13.01 5.73
CA LEU A 165 10.64 12.00 4.68
C LEU A 165 10.91 10.60 5.22
N LEU A 166 12.02 10.41 5.95
CA LEU A 166 12.37 9.11 6.52
C LEU A 166 11.31 8.64 7.53
N VAL A 167 10.84 9.53 8.40
CA VAL A 167 9.77 9.23 9.34
C VAL A 167 8.49 8.85 8.61
N TYR A 168 8.11 9.58 7.55
CA TYR A 168 6.95 9.25 6.74
C TYR A 168 7.12 7.92 5.99
N MET A 169 8.30 7.61 5.44
CA MET A 169 8.55 6.34 4.77
C MET A 169 8.34 5.16 5.72
N VAL A 170 8.84 5.26 6.96
CA VAL A 170 8.64 4.20 7.97
C VAL A 170 7.17 4.13 8.40
N ALA A 171 6.58 5.25 8.80
CA ALA A 171 5.21 5.27 9.30
C ALA A 171 4.20 4.85 8.20
N PHE A 172 4.23 5.50 7.04
CA PHE A 172 3.28 5.20 5.96
C PHE A 172 3.51 3.81 5.37
N GLY A 173 4.78 3.36 5.27
CA GLY A 173 5.11 2.01 4.83
C GLY A 173 4.49 0.95 5.73
N LEU A 174 4.66 1.08 7.05
CA LEU A 174 4.11 0.13 8.03
C LEU A 174 2.57 0.13 8.06
N PHE A 175 1.97 1.32 8.16
CA PHE A 175 0.50 1.40 8.26
C PHE A 175 -0.20 1.06 6.95
N ALA A 176 0.37 1.43 5.79
CA ALA A 176 -0.17 1.03 4.50
C ALA A 176 0.00 -0.48 4.25
N MET A 177 1.07 -1.11 4.74
CA MET A 177 1.23 -2.56 4.75
C MET A 177 0.09 -3.23 5.53
N ILE A 178 -0.21 -2.73 6.74
CA ILE A 178 -1.34 -3.24 7.55
C ILE A 178 -2.65 -3.10 6.77
N GLY A 179 -2.91 -1.94 6.16
CA GLY A 179 -4.08 -1.69 5.33
C GLY A 179 -4.18 -2.67 4.15
N GLY A 180 -3.06 -2.95 3.50
CA GLY A 180 -2.96 -3.93 2.41
C GLY A 180 -3.28 -5.35 2.85
N ILE A 181 -2.72 -5.80 3.97
CA ILE A 181 -2.98 -7.13 4.56
C ILE A 181 -4.46 -7.27 4.96
N LEU A 182 -5.02 -6.26 5.64
CA LEU A 182 -6.43 -6.25 6.04
C LEU A 182 -7.36 -6.33 4.83
N THR A 183 -7.07 -5.58 3.77
CA THR A 183 -7.85 -5.62 2.54
C THR A 183 -7.78 -6.99 1.87
N THR A 184 -6.60 -7.62 1.82
CA THR A 184 -6.44 -8.99 1.32
C THR A 184 -7.28 -9.99 2.13
N ALA A 185 -7.30 -9.87 3.46
CA ALA A 185 -8.10 -10.72 4.33
C ALA A 185 -9.62 -10.58 4.07
N ILE A 186 -10.09 -9.35 3.84
CA ILE A 186 -11.50 -9.07 3.56
C ILE A 186 -11.91 -9.64 2.21
N ILE A 187 -11.09 -9.42 1.17
CA ILE A 187 -11.36 -9.91 -0.19
C ILE A 187 -11.33 -11.43 -0.23
N GLY A 188 -10.29 -12.06 0.33
CA GLY A 188 -10.14 -13.51 0.33
C GLY A 188 -11.22 -14.25 1.14
N LYS A 189 -11.93 -13.58 2.05
CA LYS A 189 -13.10 -14.11 2.74
C LYS A 189 -14.35 -14.09 1.84
N LYS A 190 -14.47 -13.09 0.97
CA LYS A 190 -15.59 -12.93 0.06
C LYS A 190 -15.58 -13.98 -1.06
N ASP A 191 -14.41 -14.37 -1.53
CA ASP A 191 -14.27 -15.36 -2.61
C ASP A 191 -14.46 -16.82 -2.12
N ARG A 192 -14.60 -17.03 -0.79
CA ARG A 192 -14.84 -18.35 -0.17
C ARG A 192 -16.29 -18.63 0.21
N ASN A 193 -17.19 -17.65 0.10
CA ASN A 193 -18.64 -17.78 0.33
C ASN A 193 -19.38 -17.71 -1.01
#